data_5100540b6ee0978bd35513d397a588d2
#
_entry.id   5100540b6ee0978bd35513d397a588d2
#
_cell.length_a   1.000
_cell.length_b   1.000
_cell.length_c   1.000
_cell.angle_alpha   90.00
_cell.angle_beta   90.00
_cell.angle_gamma   90.00
#
_symmetry.space_group_name_H-M   'P 1'
#
loop_
_entity.id
_entity.type
_entity.pdbx_description
1 polymer ?
#
loop_
_entity_poly.entity_id
_entity_poly.type
_entity_poly.pdbx_seq_one_letter_code
_entity_poly.pdbx_strand_id
1 'polypeptide(L)'
;MYRPLIMLGNGVRNNTQLIEHLCSLNIPICTTWMGCDLLPEDHPTFCGRPGILGQRAANIAIQKATQLYCFVARLDGEQVFYDYDAFAPNAEIYVVDMDEAEWQKFPKRYHVTKSSAGLIDPGPPDWLAWCKALYARFRPELDGVPSGGKFVDPFAFIQLLHEYSRNDDVFAIGSSGNPATTFLQTYKVKQGQRVSNVCTIGCMGADIPMALGAAAATGRRTICVTGDGGFAMNAQELETIRRLGLPIIFFVLNNNGYASISNNQDIRFNGHRVGSDPKSGLTLPSIEAIAEAYRLCYTPLHGRDLPNFHKCFEFTPMVVEVFVDPDWAQYPRAMARRVDGKFHRDKMERMSPYLPDGELERIMAE
;
A
#
# COMPACT_ATOMS: atom_id res chain seq x y z
N MET A 1 -18.71 7.65 23.98
CA MET A 1 -19.03 6.31 23.40
C MET A 1 -17.72 5.55 23.22
N TYR A 2 -17.64 4.28 23.63
CA TYR A 2 -16.43 3.45 23.50
C TYR A 2 -16.26 2.99 22.05
N ARG A 3 -15.16 3.39 21.41
CA ARG A 3 -14.83 3.11 20.00
C ARG A 3 -13.39 2.61 19.91
N PRO A 4 -13.10 1.37 20.34
CA PRO A 4 -11.77 0.81 20.29
C PRO A 4 -11.38 0.45 18.85
N LEU A 5 -10.09 0.62 18.51
CA LEU A 5 -9.50 0.19 17.26
C LEU A 5 -8.13 -0.42 17.51
N ILE A 6 -7.82 -1.49 16.80
CA ILE A 6 -6.51 -2.14 16.83
C ILE A 6 -5.75 -1.83 15.54
N MET A 7 -4.47 -1.48 15.66
CA MET A 7 -3.54 -1.37 14.56
C MET A 7 -2.44 -2.42 14.70
N LEU A 8 -2.36 -3.34 13.74
CA LEU A 8 -1.33 -4.38 13.69
C LEU A 8 -0.18 -3.96 12.78
N GLY A 9 1.02 -3.91 13.33
CA GLY A 9 2.24 -3.73 12.57
C GLY A 9 2.89 -5.05 12.15
N ASN A 10 3.83 -5.00 11.21
CA ASN A 10 4.54 -6.18 10.74
C ASN A 10 5.28 -6.95 11.85
N GLY A 11 5.65 -6.28 12.94
CA GLY A 11 6.41 -6.91 14.02
C GLY A 11 5.65 -7.99 14.81
N VAL A 12 4.31 -8.03 14.74
CA VAL A 12 3.52 -9.11 15.37
C VAL A 12 3.51 -10.41 14.56
N ARG A 13 4.05 -10.42 13.35
CA ARG A 13 3.92 -11.50 12.36
C ARG A 13 4.17 -12.91 12.90
N ASN A 14 5.19 -13.07 13.73
CA ASN A 14 5.57 -14.36 14.28
C ASN A 14 4.81 -14.74 15.56
N ASN A 15 3.88 -13.89 16.00
CA ASN A 15 3.06 -14.15 17.19
C ASN A 15 1.60 -14.41 16.76
N THR A 16 1.37 -15.57 16.17
CA THR A 16 0.03 -15.99 15.69
C THR A 16 -1.00 -16.04 16.82
N GLN A 17 -0.61 -16.47 18.01
CA GLN A 17 -1.49 -16.52 19.17
C GLN A 17 -2.00 -15.11 19.57
N LEU A 18 -1.14 -14.10 19.51
CA LEU A 18 -1.56 -12.72 19.75
C LEU A 18 -2.53 -12.25 18.68
N ILE A 19 -2.24 -12.50 17.42
CA ILE A 19 -3.13 -12.11 16.32
C ILE A 19 -4.50 -12.77 16.46
N GLU A 20 -4.55 -14.07 16.70
CA GLU A 20 -5.79 -14.82 16.92
C GLU A 20 -6.59 -14.27 18.11
N HIS A 21 -5.90 -14.01 19.24
CA HIS A 21 -6.54 -13.40 20.40
C HIS A 21 -7.14 -12.03 20.08
N LEU A 22 -6.37 -11.12 19.45
CA LEU A 22 -6.87 -9.80 19.08
C LEU A 22 -8.05 -9.87 18.10
N CYS A 23 -8.04 -10.80 17.16
CA CYS A 23 -9.15 -11.05 16.25
C CYS A 23 -10.43 -11.52 16.98
N SER A 24 -10.29 -12.24 18.09
CA SER A 24 -11.45 -12.74 18.86
C SER A 24 -12.18 -11.66 19.65
N LEU A 25 -11.60 -10.47 19.81
CA LEU A 25 -12.18 -9.37 20.58
C LEU A 25 -13.30 -8.60 19.88
N ASN A 26 -13.60 -8.93 18.60
CA ASN A 26 -14.58 -8.22 17.76
C ASN A 26 -14.36 -6.69 17.69
N ILE A 27 -13.10 -6.27 17.73
CA ILE A 27 -12.68 -4.88 17.55
C ILE A 27 -12.26 -4.69 16.09
N PRO A 28 -12.57 -3.53 15.44
CA PRO A 28 -12.05 -3.21 14.13
C PRO A 28 -10.52 -3.25 14.12
N ILE A 29 -9.94 -3.93 13.14
CA ILE A 29 -8.49 -4.05 12.99
C ILE A 29 -8.05 -3.41 11.68
N CYS A 30 -7.11 -2.45 11.79
CA CYS A 30 -6.35 -1.93 10.67
C CYS A 30 -4.95 -2.54 10.67
N THR A 31 -4.34 -2.69 9.50
CA THR A 31 -2.95 -3.13 9.39
C THR A 31 -2.07 -2.02 8.83
N THR A 32 -0.80 -1.99 9.25
CA THR A 32 0.18 -1.11 8.59
C THR A 32 0.48 -1.60 7.17
N TRP A 33 1.10 -0.77 6.36
CA TRP A 33 1.45 -1.14 4.97
C TRP A 33 2.38 -2.34 4.89
N MET A 34 3.40 -2.41 5.76
CA MET A 34 4.29 -3.57 5.83
C MET A 34 3.64 -4.81 6.46
N GLY A 35 2.54 -4.63 7.16
CA GLY A 35 1.71 -5.70 7.74
C GLY A 35 0.45 -6.01 6.95
N CYS A 36 0.35 -5.59 5.69
CA CYS A 36 -0.88 -5.66 4.89
C CYS A 36 -1.42 -7.07 4.67
N ASP A 37 -0.59 -8.09 4.88
CA ASP A 37 -0.91 -9.51 4.74
C ASP A 37 -1.04 -10.24 6.10
N LEU A 38 -1.10 -9.51 7.21
CA LEU A 38 -1.34 -10.11 8.53
C LEU A 38 -2.75 -10.67 8.68
N LEU A 39 -3.71 -10.06 7.99
CA LEU A 39 -5.08 -10.53 7.87
C LEU A 39 -5.49 -10.56 6.40
N PRO A 40 -6.26 -11.56 5.99
CA PRO A 40 -6.88 -11.53 4.66
C PRO A 40 -7.94 -10.42 4.60
N GLU A 41 -8.21 -9.93 3.40
CA GLU A 41 -9.11 -8.79 3.17
C GLU A 41 -10.55 -9.04 3.64
N ASP A 42 -11.00 -10.30 3.56
CA ASP A 42 -12.34 -10.74 3.94
C ASP A 42 -12.47 -11.07 5.43
N HIS A 43 -11.39 -10.92 6.22
CA HIS A 43 -11.45 -11.19 7.65
C HIS A 43 -12.53 -10.33 8.33
N PRO A 44 -13.37 -10.91 9.21
CA PRO A 44 -14.51 -10.21 9.84
C PRO A 44 -14.14 -8.89 10.52
N THR A 45 -12.97 -8.81 11.15
CA THR A 45 -12.53 -7.61 11.88
C THR A 45 -11.66 -6.67 11.05
N PHE A 46 -11.23 -7.04 9.83
CA PHE A 46 -10.37 -6.20 9.01
C PHE A 46 -11.12 -4.95 8.52
N CYS A 47 -10.53 -3.76 8.74
CA CYS A 47 -11.12 -2.46 8.40
C CYS A 47 -10.17 -1.54 7.61
N GLY A 48 -9.13 -2.11 7.01
CA GLY A 48 -8.30 -1.39 6.04
C GLY A 48 -6.89 -1.04 6.51
N ARG A 49 -6.22 -0.22 5.68
CA ARG A 49 -4.81 0.20 5.81
C ARG A 49 -4.73 1.72 5.82
N PRO A 50 -4.50 2.35 6.97
CA PRO A 50 -4.44 3.81 7.09
C PRO A 50 -3.09 4.36 6.63
N GLY A 51 -3.05 5.67 6.40
CA GLY A 51 -1.85 6.42 6.06
C GLY A 51 -2.12 7.51 5.02
N ILE A 52 -1.09 8.28 4.68
CA ILE A 52 -1.17 9.40 3.72
C ILE A 52 -1.68 8.96 2.33
N LEU A 53 -1.27 7.77 1.90
CA LEU A 53 -1.71 7.10 0.67
C LEU A 53 -2.50 5.83 1.00
N GLY A 54 -3.09 5.78 2.19
CA GLY A 54 -3.88 4.66 2.66
C GLY A 54 -5.33 4.69 2.18
N GLN A 55 -6.15 3.87 2.80
CA GLN A 55 -7.58 3.76 2.50
C GLN A 55 -8.39 4.77 3.31
N ARG A 56 -9.26 5.53 2.65
CA ARG A 56 -10.09 6.58 3.27
C ARG A 56 -10.85 6.08 4.51
N ALA A 57 -11.50 4.93 4.40
CA ALA A 57 -12.27 4.36 5.49
C ALA A 57 -11.41 4.10 6.74
N ALA A 58 -10.20 3.57 6.56
CA ALA A 58 -9.28 3.32 7.65
C ALA A 58 -8.82 4.62 8.32
N ASN A 59 -8.54 5.66 7.54
CA ASN A 59 -8.19 6.97 8.07
C ASN A 59 -9.35 7.57 8.90
N ILE A 60 -10.58 7.51 8.40
CA ILE A 60 -11.76 7.99 9.13
C ILE A 60 -11.96 7.19 10.41
N ALA A 61 -11.87 5.86 10.36
CA ALA A 61 -12.07 5.00 11.53
C ALA A 61 -11.05 5.32 12.65
N ILE A 62 -9.78 5.50 12.31
CA ILE A 62 -8.73 5.87 13.27
C ILE A 62 -9.03 7.23 13.92
N GLN A 63 -9.42 8.22 13.12
CA GLN A 63 -9.69 9.56 13.63
C GLN A 63 -10.95 9.64 14.51
N LYS A 64 -11.86 8.66 14.40
CA LYS A 64 -13.06 8.53 15.24
C LYS A 64 -12.83 7.64 16.47
N ALA A 65 -11.74 6.88 16.54
CA ALA A 65 -11.46 6.01 17.66
C ALA A 65 -11.35 6.80 18.96
N THR A 66 -11.81 6.20 20.07
CA THR A 66 -11.63 6.73 21.44
C THR A 66 -10.54 5.97 22.19
N GLN A 67 -10.18 4.77 21.73
CA GLN A 67 -9.02 4.02 22.14
C GLN A 67 -8.36 3.39 20.93
N LEU A 68 -7.04 3.52 20.83
CA LEU A 68 -6.25 2.98 19.73
C LEU A 68 -5.12 2.12 20.30
N TYR A 69 -5.13 0.84 19.96
CA TYR A 69 -4.13 -0.13 20.40
C TYR A 69 -3.20 -0.47 19.24
N CYS A 70 -1.96 -0.01 19.28
CA CYS A 70 -0.95 -0.21 18.26
C CYS A 70 0.04 -1.30 18.68
N PHE A 71 0.02 -2.44 17.99
CA PHE A 71 0.90 -3.56 18.29
C PHE A 71 2.04 -3.62 17.26
N VAL A 72 3.25 -3.29 17.72
CA VAL A 72 4.51 -3.28 16.93
C VAL A 72 4.31 -2.65 15.56
N ALA A 73 3.63 -1.50 15.57
CA ALA A 73 3.15 -0.81 14.37
C ALA A 73 4.08 0.29 13.88
N ARG A 74 5.16 0.55 14.61
CA ARG A 74 6.13 1.62 14.40
C ARG A 74 5.53 3.04 14.30
N LEU A 75 4.38 3.24 13.66
CA LEU A 75 3.74 4.55 13.42
C LEU A 75 4.73 5.55 12.79
N ASP A 76 5.23 5.23 11.60
CA ASP A 76 6.12 6.13 10.87
C ASP A 76 5.41 7.41 10.39
N GLY A 77 6.19 8.36 9.87
CA GLY A 77 5.67 9.67 9.46
C GLY A 77 4.55 9.60 8.42
N GLU A 78 4.62 8.68 7.45
CA GLU A 78 3.58 8.53 6.43
C GLU A 78 2.31 7.90 6.99
N GLN A 79 2.46 7.03 7.99
CA GLN A 79 1.35 6.40 8.68
C GLN A 79 0.53 7.40 9.48
N VAL A 80 1.18 8.38 10.14
CA VAL A 80 0.55 9.39 10.99
C VAL A 80 0.46 10.77 10.31
N PHE A 81 0.72 10.84 9.03
CA PHE A 81 0.76 12.09 8.25
C PHE A 81 1.72 13.15 8.83
N TYR A 82 2.86 12.67 9.36
CA TYR A 82 3.90 13.49 10.01
C TYR A 82 3.39 14.37 11.16
N ASP A 83 2.28 13.99 11.81
CA ASP A 83 1.69 14.73 12.91
C ASP A 83 1.09 13.78 13.95
N TYR A 84 1.89 13.45 14.96
CA TYR A 84 1.47 12.56 16.04
C TYR A 84 0.38 13.16 16.92
N ASP A 85 0.28 14.48 17.03
CA ASP A 85 -0.75 15.12 17.85
C ASP A 85 -2.11 15.14 17.15
N ALA A 86 -2.13 15.27 15.81
CA ALA A 86 -3.34 15.21 15.02
C ALA A 86 -3.81 13.77 14.72
N PHE A 87 -2.95 12.76 14.94
CA PHE A 87 -3.29 11.36 14.70
C PHE A 87 -4.15 10.82 15.84
N ALA A 88 -5.37 10.32 15.52
CA ALA A 88 -6.38 9.86 16.47
C ALA A 88 -6.55 10.84 17.66
N PRO A 89 -6.96 12.12 17.41
CA PRO A 89 -6.88 13.19 18.41
C PRO A 89 -7.79 12.97 19.61
N ASN A 90 -8.84 12.15 19.48
CA ASN A 90 -9.81 11.86 20.53
C ASN A 90 -9.54 10.51 21.23
N ALA A 91 -8.45 9.82 20.86
CA ALA A 91 -8.16 8.50 21.38
C ALA A 91 -7.11 8.54 22.51
N GLU A 92 -7.30 7.70 23.50
CA GLU A 92 -6.20 7.18 24.30
C GLU A 92 -5.41 6.19 23.45
N ILE A 93 -4.12 6.43 23.27
CA ILE A 93 -3.28 5.63 22.37
C ILE A 93 -2.32 4.78 23.17
N TYR A 94 -2.41 3.47 22.97
CA TYR A 94 -1.56 2.46 23.59
C TYR A 94 -0.63 1.89 22.53
N VAL A 95 0.68 2.04 22.72
CA VAL A 95 1.70 1.52 21.81
C VAL A 95 2.44 0.40 22.51
N VAL A 96 2.31 -0.81 21.99
CA VAL A 96 3.10 -1.96 22.41
C VAL A 96 4.23 -2.15 21.41
N ASP A 97 5.45 -1.83 21.82
CA ASP A 97 6.63 -1.98 20.96
C ASP A 97 7.84 -2.42 21.79
N MET A 98 8.65 -3.32 21.20
CA MET A 98 9.84 -3.85 21.87
C MET A 98 11.08 -2.97 21.69
N ASP A 99 11.08 -2.09 20.71
CA ASP A 99 12.18 -1.18 20.40
C ASP A 99 12.06 0.13 21.19
N GLU A 100 12.81 0.25 22.28
CA GLU A 100 12.83 1.45 23.11
C GLU A 100 13.32 2.69 22.36
N ALA A 101 14.12 2.54 21.31
CA ALA A 101 14.58 3.66 20.52
C ALA A 101 13.41 4.35 19.78
N GLU A 102 12.38 3.59 19.43
CA GLU A 102 11.17 4.13 18.81
C GLU A 102 10.29 4.92 19.79
N TRP A 103 10.41 4.71 21.11
CA TRP A 103 9.53 5.33 22.09
C TRP A 103 9.69 6.84 22.21
N GLN A 104 10.90 7.34 21.98
CA GLN A 104 11.23 8.76 22.16
C GLN A 104 10.49 9.69 21.17
N LYS A 105 9.99 9.16 20.06
CA LYS A 105 9.26 9.93 19.06
C LYS A 105 7.80 10.23 19.44
N PHE A 106 7.24 9.46 20.39
CA PHE A 106 5.82 9.57 20.74
C PHE A 106 5.56 10.75 21.71
N PRO A 107 4.50 11.54 21.47
CA PRO A 107 4.03 12.53 22.45
C PRO A 107 3.69 11.90 23.81
N LYS A 108 3.76 12.69 24.88
CA LYS A 108 3.47 12.23 26.26
C LYS A 108 2.05 11.66 26.44
N ARG A 109 1.12 11.96 25.54
CA ARG A 109 -0.25 11.41 25.57
C ARG A 109 -0.34 9.95 25.11
N TYR A 110 0.76 9.38 24.57
CA TYR A 110 0.81 7.98 24.18
C TYR A 110 1.28 7.12 25.35
N HIS A 111 0.55 6.04 25.63
CA HIS A 111 0.95 5.04 26.62
C HIS A 111 1.83 3.99 25.96
N VAL A 112 3.15 4.09 26.15
CA VAL A 112 4.11 3.20 25.48
C VAL A 112 4.57 2.11 26.44
N THR A 113 4.57 0.85 26.01
CA THR A 113 4.92 -0.32 26.83
C THR A 113 5.57 -1.43 26.01
N LYS A 114 6.36 -2.29 26.66
CA LYS A 114 7.01 -3.46 26.02
C LYS A 114 6.11 -4.68 25.89
N SER A 115 5.17 -4.88 26.78
CA SER A 115 4.63 -6.22 27.00
C SER A 115 3.13 -6.36 26.83
N SER A 116 2.35 -5.34 27.15
CA SER A 116 0.88 -5.45 27.12
C SER A 116 0.22 -4.09 27.09
N ALA A 117 -0.88 -3.99 26.40
CA ALA A 117 -1.77 -2.83 26.44
C ALA A 117 -2.77 -2.90 27.64
N GLY A 118 -2.57 -3.82 28.55
CA GLY A 118 -3.55 -4.12 29.62
C GLY A 118 -4.69 -5.02 29.13
N LEU A 119 -5.77 -5.07 29.89
CA LEU A 119 -7.02 -5.71 29.45
C LEU A 119 -7.67 -4.84 28.37
N ILE A 120 -8.00 -5.46 27.26
CA ILE A 120 -8.72 -4.82 26.17
C ILE A 120 -10.15 -5.35 26.21
N ASP A 121 -11.10 -4.48 26.51
CA ASP A 121 -12.50 -4.84 26.50
C ASP A 121 -12.97 -5.05 25.05
N PRO A 122 -13.82 -6.06 24.80
CA PRO A 122 -14.41 -6.26 23.48
C PRO A 122 -15.11 -5.00 22.98
N GLY A 123 -15.00 -4.75 21.67
CA GLY A 123 -15.67 -3.62 21.06
C GLY A 123 -17.19 -3.78 21.00
N PRO A 124 -17.97 -2.69 21.03
CA PRO A 124 -19.40 -2.77 20.79
C PRO A 124 -19.65 -3.24 19.36
N PRO A 125 -20.59 -4.17 19.12
CA PRO A 125 -20.85 -4.76 17.79
C PRO A 125 -21.23 -3.73 16.72
N ASP A 126 -21.93 -2.67 17.09
CA ASP A 126 -22.32 -1.58 16.21
C ASP A 126 -21.13 -0.78 15.68
N TRP A 127 -20.07 -0.64 16.48
CA TRP A 127 -18.85 0.03 16.06
C TRP A 127 -18.09 -0.77 14.97
N LEU A 128 -17.93 -2.08 15.16
CA LEU A 128 -17.33 -2.94 14.15
C LEU A 128 -18.18 -2.96 12.87
N ALA A 129 -19.50 -3.08 13.00
CA ALA A 129 -20.42 -3.04 11.86
C ALA A 129 -20.33 -1.72 11.09
N TRP A 130 -20.25 -0.58 11.80
CA TRP A 130 -20.07 0.74 11.20
C TRP A 130 -18.74 0.84 10.42
N CYS A 131 -17.63 0.40 11.03
CA CYS A 131 -16.32 0.39 10.36
C CYS A 131 -16.32 -0.48 9.10
N LYS A 132 -16.97 -1.65 9.14
CA LYS A 132 -17.11 -2.53 7.97
C LYS A 132 -17.96 -1.90 6.87
N ALA A 133 -19.06 -1.27 7.21
CA ALA A 133 -19.93 -0.56 6.25
C ALA A 133 -19.17 0.62 5.60
N LEU A 134 -18.41 1.37 6.40
CA LEU A 134 -17.57 2.46 5.91
C LEU A 134 -16.48 1.93 4.96
N TYR A 135 -15.84 0.83 5.32
CA TYR A 135 -14.83 0.19 4.50
C TYR A 135 -15.38 -0.26 3.15
N ALA A 136 -16.53 -0.90 3.14
CA ALA A 136 -17.22 -1.31 1.91
C ALA A 136 -17.61 -0.11 1.04
N ARG A 137 -18.07 1.00 1.65
CA ARG A 137 -18.48 2.22 0.94
C ARG A 137 -17.35 2.90 0.20
N PHE A 138 -16.14 2.97 0.80
CA PHE A 138 -15.01 3.74 0.27
C PHE A 138 -13.92 2.86 -0.34
N ARG A 139 -14.23 1.63 -0.65
CA ARG A 139 -13.29 0.76 -1.32
C ARG A 139 -13.07 1.22 -2.76
N PRO A 140 -11.83 1.40 -3.22
CA PRO A 140 -11.55 1.76 -4.61
C PRO A 140 -11.74 0.53 -5.51
N GLU A 141 -12.98 0.21 -5.81
CA GLU A 141 -13.34 -0.79 -6.82
C GLU A 141 -13.88 -0.08 -8.05
N LEU A 142 -13.44 -0.53 -9.21
CA LEU A 142 -14.02 -0.09 -10.48
C LEU A 142 -15.25 -0.96 -10.77
N ASP A 143 -16.30 -0.36 -11.25
CA ASP A 143 -17.47 -1.06 -11.80
C ASP A 143 -17.10 -1.72 -13.14
N GLY A 144 -16.37 -2.85 -13.05
CA GLY A 144 -15.76 -3.52 -14.19
C GLY A 144 -14.34 -3.04 -14.50
N VAL A 145 -13.64 -3.82 -15.32
CA VAL A 145 -12.30 -3.49 -15.79
C VAL A 145 -12.41 -2.74 -17.11
N PRO A 146 -12.03 -1.44 -17.17
CA PRO A 146 -12.02 -0.71 -18.44
C PRO A 146 -11.11 -1.42 -19.42
N SER A 147 -11.64 -1.85 -20.57
CA SER A 147 -10.88 -2.45 -21.65
C SER A 147 -10.85 -1.52 -22.85
N GLY A 148 -9.67 -1.34 -23.42
CA GLY A 148 -9.46 -0.51 -24.59
C GLY A 148 -8.41 0.58 -24.39
N GLY A 149 -7.92 1.14 -25.49
CA GLY A 149 -6.92 2.19 -25.46
C GLY A 149 -5.49 1.72 -25.25
N LYS A 150 -4.60 2.71 -25.09
CA LYS A 150 -3.16 2.50 -24.96
C LYS A 150 -2.76 2.18 -23.53
N PHE A 151 -3.33 2.86 -22.57
CA PHE A 151 -2.92 2.78 -21.16
C PHE A 151 -3.84 1.87 -20.35
N VAL A 152 -3.24 1.20 -19.38
CA VAL A 152 -3.91 0.40 -18.36
C VAL A 152 -4.21 1.30 -17.17
N ASP A 153 -5.45 1.28 -16.69
CA ASP A 153 -5.76 1.88 -15.39
C ASP A 153 -5.12 1.06 -14.27
N PRO A 154 -4.30 1.66 -13.39
CA PRO A 154 -3.62 0.93 -12.32
C PRO A 154 -4.54 0.21 -11.33
N PHE A 155 -5.75 0.73 -11.05
CA PHE A 155 -6.72 0.04 -10.20
C PHE A 155 -7.31 -1.19 -10.91
N ALA A 156 -7.62 -1.06 -12.21
CA ALA A 156 -8.07 -2.18 -13.04
C ALA A 156 -7.01 -3.29 -13.11
N PHE A 157 -5.74 -2.92 -13.26
CA PHE A 157 -4.62 -3.85 -13.20
C PHE A 157 -4.59 -4.62 -11.88
N ILE A 158 -4.70 -3.94 -10.74
CA ILE A 158 -4.68 -4.58 -9.43
C ILE A 158 -5.91 -5.48 -9.19
N GLN A 159 -7.08 -5.12 -9.72
CA GLN A 159 -8.26 -5.99 -9.68
C GLN A 159 -8.01 -7.31 -10.43
N LEU A 160 -7.52 -7.23 -11.67
CA LEU A 160 -7.15 -8.41 -12.45
C LEU A 160 -6.05 -9.23 -11.77
N LEU A 161 -5.03 -8.55 -11.21
CA LEU A 161 -3.98 -9.21 -10.46
C LEU A 161 -4.55 -10.03 -9.28
N HIS A 162 -5.54 -9.48 -8.57
CA HIS A 162 -6.24 -10.21 -7.52
C HIS A 162 -6.98 -11.44 -8.09
N GLU A 163 -7.71 -11.30 -9.18
CA GLU A 163 -8.49 -12.38 -9.79
C GLU A 163 -7.60 -13.57 -10.21
N TYR A 164 -6.46 -13.29 -10.86
CA TYR A 164 -5.56 -14.30 -11.40
C TYR A 164 -4.47 -14.77 -10.42
N SER A 165 -4.35 -14.17 -9.25
CA SER A 165 -3.42 -14.62 -8.21
C SER A 165 -3.94 -15.85 -7.47
N ARG A 166 -3.00 -16.67 -6.98
CA ARG A 166 -3.29 -17.86 -6.16
C ARG A 166 -3.19 -17.54 -4.67
N ASN A 167 -3.80 -18.37 -3.84
CA ASN A 167 -3.71 -18.22 -2.39
C ASN A 167 -2.30 -18.45 -1.83
N ASP A 168 -1.44 -19.12 -2.58
CA ASP A 168 -0.06 -19.39 -2.20
C ASP A 168 0.96 -18.46 -2.88
N ASP A 169 0.54 -17.46 -3.63
CA ASP A 169 1.46 -16.50 -4.24
C ASP A 169 2.17 -15.66 -3.19
N VAL A 170 3.43 -15.33 -3.50
CA VAL A 170 4.22 -14.35 -2.76
C VAL A 170 4.33 -13.08 -3.59
N PHE A 171 4.15 -11.94 -2.96
CA PHE A 171 4.27 -10.63 -3.60
C PHE A 171 5.51 -9.90 -3.12
N ALA A 172 6.25 -9.30 -4.05
CA ALA A 172 7.27 -8.28 -3.80
C ALA A 172 6.81 -7.00 -4.48
N ILE A 173 6.47 -5.99 -3.67
CA ILE A 173 5.85 -4.77 -4.18
C ILE A 173 6.84 -3.62 -4.11
N GLY A 174 6.93 -2.84 -5.19
CA GLY A 174 7.70 -1.62 -5.23
C GLY A 174 7.36 -0.71 -4.06
N SER A 175 8.38 -0.04 -3.53
CA SER A 175 8.28 0.66 -2.26
C SER A 175 7.77 2.09 -2.39
N SER A 176 7.57 2.56 -3.61
CA SER A 176 7.12 3.92 -3.91
C SER A 176 6.34 3.98 -5.22
N GLY A 177 5.63 5.09 -5.44
CA GLY A 177 4.89 5.33 -6.67
C GLY A 177 3.64 4.47 -6.84
N ASN A 178 3.18 4.38 -8.08
CA ASN A 178 1.95 3.66 -8.42
C ASN A 178 1.94 2.19 -7.96
N PRO A 179 3.03 1.41 -8.09
CA PRO A 179 3.04 0.01 -7.64
C PRO A 179 2.64 -0.16 -6.18
N ALA A 180 3.28 0.62 -5.29
CA ALA A 180 2.99 0.56 -3.86
C ALA A 180 1.59 1.07 -3.54
N THR A 181 1.26 2.26 -4.03
CA THR A 181 0.02 2.95 -3.65
C THR A 181 -1.21 2.19 -4.12
N THR A 182 -1.27 1.83 -5.40
CA THR A 182 -2.45 1.14 -5.95
C THR A 182 -2.63 -0.24 -5.35
N PHE A 183 -1.52 -0.97 -5.13
CA PHE A 183 -1.58 -2.27 -4.47
C PHE A 183 -2.13 -2.16 -3.05
N LEU A 184 -1.56 -1.30 -2.22
CA LEU A 184 -1.97 -1.15 -0.81
C LEU A 184 -3.39 -0.61 -0.63
N GLN A 185 -3.88 0.16 -1.61
CA GLN A 185 -5.24 0.69 -1.58
C GLN A 185 -6.29 -0.31 -2.08
N THR A 186 -5.96 -1.14 -3.08
CA THR A 186 -6.96 -1.88 -3.85
C THR A 186 -6.82 -3.40 -3.75
N TYR A 187 -5.58 -3.93 -3.60
CA TYR A 187 -5.37 -5.37 -3.61
C TYR A 187 -6.02 -6.05 -2.41
N LYS A 188 -6.83 -7.07 -2.70
CA LYS A 188 -7.51 -7.92 -1.71
C LYS A 188 -6.60 -9.08 -1.34
N VAL A 189 -5.84 -8.95 -0.27
CA VAL A 189 -4.96 -10.02 0.18
C VAL A 189 -5.78 -11.27 0.52
N LYS A 190 -5.40 -12.41 -0.07
CA LYS A 190 -6.04 -13.71 0.18
C LYS A 190 -5.35 -14.44 1.32
N GLN A 191 -6.10 -15.31 2.00
CA GLN A 191 -5.52 -16.19 3.02
C GLN A 191 -4.39 -17.02 2.42
N GLY A 192 -3.22 -17.04 3.07
CA GLY A 192 -2.03 -17.79 2.66
C GLY A 192 -1.05 -17.03 1.76
N GLN A 193 -1.44 -15.88 1.22
CA GLN A 193 -0.52 -15.00 0.51
C GLN A 193 0.46 -14.33 1.45
N ARG A 194 1.65 -14.00 0.92
CA ARG A 194 2.67 -13.21 1.59
C ARG A 194 2.98 -11.97 0.78
N VAL A 195 2.98 -10.80 1.40
CA VAL A 195 3.33 -9.54 0.75
C VAL A 195 4.57 -8.94 1.42
N SER A 196 5.61 -8.73 0.64
CA SER A 196 6.83 -8.04 1.05
C SER A 196 6.90 -6.66 0.41
N ASN A 197 7.13 -5.65 1.21
CA ASN A 197 7.35 -4.28 0.76
C ASN A 197 8.23 -3.54 1.78
N VAL A 198 8.81 -2.42 1.39
CA VAL A 198 9.60 -1.53 2.25
C VAL A 198 9.09 -0.09 2.15
N CYS A 199 7.77 0.06 2.06
CA CYS A 199 7.11 1.36 1.84
C CYS A 199 7.44 2.40 2.93
N THR A 200 7.71 1.98 4.16
CA THR A 200 8.14 2.86 5.26
C THR A 200 9.44 3.63 4.94
N ILE A 201 10.35 3.00 4.17
CA ILE A 201 11.62 3.61 3.76
C ILE A 201 11.49 4.25 2.37
N GLY A 202 10.63 3.70 1.52
CA GLY A 202 10.35 4.21 0.18
C GLY A 202 11.50 4.06 -0.81
N CYS A 203 12.40 3.08 -0.60
CA CYS A 203 13.54 2.86 -1.49
C CYS A 203 13.11 2.26 -2.83
N MET A 204 13.51 2.90 -3.92
CA MET A 204 13.36 2.36 -5.26
C MET A 204 14.34 1.19 -5.50
N GLY A 205 13.92 0.21 -6.31
CA GLY A 205 14.76 -0.92 -6.72
C GLY A 205 14.87 -2.08 -5.72
N ALA A 206 14.27 -1.99 -4.53
CA ALA A 206 14.26 -3.08 -3.56
C ALA A 206 13.39 -4.28 -3.98
N ASP A 207 12.46 -4.07 -4.87
CA ASP A 207 11.45 -5.00 -5.34
C ASP A 207 12.05 -6.23 -6.04
N ILE A 208 12.99 -6.06 -6.97
CA ILE A 208 13.64 -7.19 -7.66
C ILE A 208 14.42 -8.07 -6.68
N PRO A 209 15.33 -7.54 -5.83
CA PRO A 209 16.03 -8.35 -4.82
C PRO A 209 15.06 -9.01 -3.82
N MET A 210 13.97 -8.35 -3.42
CA MET A 210 12.95 -8.97 -2.57
C MET A 210 12.26 -10.14 -3.27
N ALA A 211 11.90 -9.98 -4.55
CA ALA A 211 11.29 -11.05 -5.34
C ALA A 211 12.24 -12.25 -5.48
N LEU A 212 13.52 -12.00 -5.77
CA LEU A 212 14.55 -13.01 -5.83
C LEU A 212 14.66 -13.77 -4.51
N GLY A 213 14.82 -13.03 -3.41
CA GLY A 213 14.92 -13.62 -2.07
C GLY A 213 13.69 -14.43 -1.68
N ALA A 214 12.50 -13.92 -1.96
CA ALA A 214 11.25 -14.61 -1.66
C ALA A 214 11.08 -15.90 -2.47
N ALA A 215 11.33 -15.86 -3.77
CA ALA A 215 11.24 -17.04 -4.64
C ALA A 215 12.31 -18.08 -4.28
N ALA A 216 13.54 -17.67 -4.01
CA ALA A 216 14.64 -18.58 -3.62
C ALA A 216 14.37 -19.26 -2.27
N ALA A 217 13.81 -18.52 -1.30
CA ALA A 217 13.55 -19.06 0.04
C ALA A 217 12.32 -19.98 0.08
N THR A 218 11.31 -19.75 -0.77
CA THR A 218 10.02 -20.44 -0.67
C THR A 218 9.76 -21.43 -1.80
N GLY A 219 10.42 -21.28 -2.95
CA GLY A 219 10.10 -22.01 -4.18
C GLY A 219 8.72 -21.68 -4.76
N ARG A 220 7.97 -20.74 -4.15
CA ARG A 220 6.60 -20.38 -4.53
C ARG A 220 6.61 -19.38 -5.69
N ARG A 221 5.54 -19.38 -6.49
CA ARG A 221 5.34 -18.35 -7.50
C ARG A 221 5.37 -16.97 -6.83
N THR A 222 6.27 -16.11 -7.32
CA THR A 222 6.45 -14.77 -6.79
C THR A 222 6.04 -13.74 -7.84
N ILE A 223 5.18 -12.82 -7.45
CA ILE A 223 4.70 -11.73 -8.28
C ILE A 223 5.39 -10.45 -7.82
N CYS A 224 6.22 -9.88 -8.67
CA CYS A 224 6.89 -8.61 -8.43
C CYS A 224 6.12 -7.50 -9.14
N VAL A 225 5.60 -6.53 -8.40
CA VAL A 225 4.96 -5.33 -8.97
C VAL A 225 5.87 -4.15 -8.72
N THR A 226 6.45 -3.60 -9.79
CA THR A 226 7.46 -2.53 -9.73
C THR A 226 7.15 -1.41 -10.70
N GLY A 227 7.80 -0.26 -10.56
CA GLY A 227 7.80 0.81 -11.56
C GLY A 227 9.00 0.68 -12.52
N ASP A 228 8.91 1.35 -13.67
CA ASP A 228 9.98 1.43 -14.66
C ASP A 228 11.31 1.89 -14.07
N GLY A 229 11.28 2.93 -13.22
CA GLY A 229 12.47 3.40 -12.52
C GLY A 229 13.02 2.42 -11.51
N GLY A 230 12.17 1.76 -10.72
CA GLY A 230 12.57 0.73 -9.75
C GLY A 230 13.19 -0.48 -10.43
N PHE A 231 12.57 -0.95 -11.52
CA PHE A 231 13.05 -2.08 -12.31
C PHE A 231 14.47 -1.84 -12.86
N ALA A 232 14.74 -0.63 -13.34
CA ALA A 232 16.06 -0.30 -13.90
C ALA A 232 17.19 -0.30 -12.85
N MET A 233 16.88 -0.03 -11.57
CA MET A 233 17.92 0.15 -10.54
C MET A 233 18.62 -1.15 -10.12
N ASN A 234 17.96 -2.30 -10.22
CA ASN A 234 18.54 -3.60 -9.85
C ASN A 234 18.31 -4.66 -10.94
N ALA A 235 18.29 -4.25 -12.21
CA ALA A 235 18.10 -5.14 -13.34
C ALA A 235 19.16 -6.25 -13.45
N GLN A 236 20.38 -6.07 -12.89
CA GLN A 236 21.42 -7.08 -12.88
C GLN A 236 21.01 -8.38 -12.14
N GLU A 237 20.07 -8.30 -11.19
CA GLU A 237 19.57 -9.48 -10.48
C GLU A 237 18.75 -10.43 -11.38
N LEU A 238 18.30 -9.94 -12.53
CA LEU A 238 17.58 -10.76 -13.53
C LEU A 238 18.45 -11.93 -14.02
N GLU A 239 19.79 -11.79 -14.08
CA GLU A 239 20.67 -12.90 -14.44
C GLU A 239 20.63 -14.01 -13.37
N THR A 240 20.66 -13.66 -12.10
CA THR A 240 20.54 -14.65 -11.01
C THR A 240 19.20 -15.38 -11.07
N ILE A 241 18.13 -14.63 -11.31
CA ILE A 241 16.76 -15.16 -11.42
C ILE A 241 16.65 -16.13 -12.60
N ARG A 242 17.16 -15.75 -13.77
CA ARG A 242 17.21 -16.60 -14.96
C ARG A 242 18.02 -17.86 -14.74
N ARG A 243 19.24 -17.72 -14.19
CA ARG A 243 20.16 -18.83 -13.94
C ARG A 243 19.58 -19.87 -12.98
N LEU A 244 18.83 -19.41 -11.97
CA LEU A 244 18.19 -20.28 -10.97
C LEU A 244 16.80 -20.78 -11.42
N GLY A 245 16.26 -20.29 -12.52
CA GLY A 245 14.92 -20.66 -13.00
C GLY A 245 13.81 -20.31 -12.00
N LEU A 246 13.95 -19.18 -11.28
CA LEU A 246 13.01 -18.82 -10.22
C LEU A 246 11.63 -18.47 -10.80
N PRO A 247 10.53 -18.92 -10.16
CA PRO A 247 9.19 -18.73 -10.67
C PRO A 247 8.66 -17.30 -10.39
N ILE A 248 9.25 -16.30 -11.04
CA ILE A 248 8.94 -14.89 -10.82
C ILE A 248 8.25 -14.29 -12.04
N ILE A 249 7.17 -13.54 -11.81
CA ILE A 249 6.51 -12.70 -12.80
C ILE A 249 6.73 -11.24 -12.39
N PHE A 250 7.33 -10.45 -13.25
CA PHE A 250 7.55 -9.02 -13.07
C PHE A 250 6.45 -8.26 -13.81
N PHE A 251 5.62 -7.52 -13.10
CA PHE A 251 4.74 -6.51 -13.66
C PHE A 251 5.39 -5.14 -13.48
N VAL A 252 5.88 -4.59 -14.56
CA VAL A 252 6.60 -3.31 -14.58
C VAL A 252 5.65 -2.22 -15.04
N LEU A 253 5.13 -1.40 -14.12
CA LEU A 253 4.27 -0.28 -14.43
C LEU A 253 5.11 0.83 -15.06
N ASN A 254 5.02 0.95 -16.38
CA ASN A 254 5.76 1.93 -17.16
C ASN A 254 4.90 3.17 -17.41
N ASN A 255 5.23 4.25 -16.72
CA ASN A 255 4.69 5.60 -16.94
C ASN A 255 5.73 6.56 -17.53
N ASN A 256 6.86 6.02 -18.00
CA ASN A 256 7.95 6.75 -18.62
C ASN A 256 8.58 7.81 -17.70
N GLY A 257 8.76 7.49 -16.41
CA GLY A 257 9.41 8.39 -15.48
C GLY A 257 9.11 8.15 -14.00
N TYR A 258 9.46 9.12 -13.18
CA TYR A 258 9.26 9.11 -11.74
C TYR A 258 7.97 9.85 -11.38
N ALA A 259 6.81 9.26 -11.68
CA ALA A 259 5.50 9.92 -11.56
C ALA A 259 5.23 10.51 -10.16
N SER A 260 5.64 9.83 -9.09
CA SER A 260 5.50 10.37 -7.72
C SER A 260 6.29 11.66 -7.53
N ILE A 261 7.49 11.74 -8.11
CA ILE A 261 8.33 12.94 -8.05
C ILE A 261 7.72 14.04 -8.91
N SER A 262 7.29 13.73 -10.14
CA SER A 262 6.63 14.68 -11.03
C SER A 262 5.39 15.28 -10.36
N ASN A 263 4.49 14.45 -9.82
CA ASN A 263 3.29 14.90 -9.11
C ASN A 263 3.63 15.80 -7.91
N ASN A 264 4.70 15.47 -7.18
CA ASN A 264 5.14 16.28 -6.05
C ASN A 264 5.71 17.64 -6.50
N GLN A 265 6.47 17.64 -7.59
CA GLN A 265 7.01 18.85 -8.21
C GLN A 265 5.90 19.75 -8.75
N ASP A 266 4.88 19.18 -9.37
CA ASP A 266 3.71 19.92 -9.85
C ASP A 266 2.98 20.63 -8.70
N ILE A 267 2.73 19.93 -7.60
CA ILE A 267 2.00 20.47 -6.45
C ILE A 267 2.83 21.50 -5.66
N ARG A 268 4.12 21.23 -5.44
CA ARG A 268 4.95 22.04 -4.53
C ARG A 268 5.76 23.12 -5.23
N PHE A 269 6.08 22.92 -6.51
CA PHE A 269 6.96 23.78 -7.27
C PHE A 269 6.31 24.35 -8.52
N ASN A 270 4.97 24.42 -8.56
CA ASN A 270 4.18 24.98 -9.67
C ASN A 270 4.53 24.36 -11.03
N GLY A 271 4.73 23.06 -11.08
CA GLY A 271 5.04 22.33 -12.31
C GLY A 271 6.51 22.45 -12.77
N HIS A 272 7.39 23.04 -11.95
CA HIS A 272 8.82 23.03 -12.27
C HIS A 272 9.41 21.64 -11.99
N ARG A 273 9.50 20.82 -13.03
CA ARG A 273 10.03 19.45 -12.98
C ARG A 273 11.53 19.44 -13.26
N VAL A 274 12.28 18.64 -12.49
CA VAL A 274 13.72 18.41 -12.65
C VAL A 274 14.00 16.93 -12.50
N GLY A 275 14.54 16.28 -13.54
CA GLY A 275 14.99 14.88 -13.52
C GLY A 275 13.90 13.87 -13.17
N SER A 276 12.65 14.12 -13.52
CA SER A 276 11.52 13.26 -13.17
C SER A 276 10.73 12.71 -14.36
N ASP A 277 10.94 13.28 -15.54
CA ASP A 277 10.37 12.83 -16.81
C ASP A 277 11.34 13.15 -17.99
N PRO A 278 11.08 12.66 -19.21
CA PRO A 278 11.96 12.91 -20.34
C PRO A 278 12.16 14.40 -20.67
N LYS A 279 11.13 15.24 -20.44
CA LYS A 279 11.23 16.68 -20.70
C LYS A 279 12.11 17.39 -19.69
N SER A 280 12.18 16.86 -18.47
CA SER A 280 13.01 17.41 -17.37
C SER A 280 14.36 16.73 -17.22
N GLY A 281 14.76 15.85 -18.16
CA GLY A 281 16.11 15.27 -18.27
C GLY A 281 16.26 13.84 -17.75
N LEU A 282 15.18 13.14 -17.42
CA LEU A 282 15.21 11.71 -17.06
C LEU A 282 15.03 10.85 -18.30
N THR A 283 15.91 9.87 -18.52
CA THR A 283 15.71 8.78 -19.48
C THR A 283 15.84 7.45 -18.78
N LEU A 284 14.94 6.51 -19.10
CA LEU A 284 14.98 5.15 -18.61
C LEU A 284 15.28 4.18 -19.76
N PRO A 285 15.97 3.07 -19.50
CA PRO A 285 16.25 2.07 -20.53
C PRO A 285 14.96 1.35 -20.96
N SER A 286 14.94 0.79 -22.17
CA SER A 286 13.84 -0.04 -22.63
C SER A 286 13.73 -1.30 -21.78
N ILE A 287 12.54 -1.56 -21.23
CA ILE A 287 12.24 -2.75 -20.44
C ILE A 287 12.33 -4.01 -21.31
N GLU A 288 11.85 -3.93 -22.55
CA GLU A 288 11.98 -5.00 -23.55
C GLU A 288 13.45 -5.36 -23.79
N ALA A 289 14.30 -4.35 -24.08
CA ALA A 289 15.72 -4.58 -24.32
C ALA A 289 16.44 -5.18 -23.10
N ILE A 290 16.07 -4.78 -21.88
CA ILE A 290 16.57 -5.40 -20.64
C ILE A 290 16.14 -6.87 -20.58
N ALA A 291 14.86 -7.17 -20.78
CA ALA A 291 14.35 -8.54 -20.73
C ALA A 291 15.06 -9.43 -21.77
N GLU A 292 15.24 -8.94 -23.00
CA GLU A 292 15.97 -9.64 -24.06
C GLU A 292 17.44 -9.87 -23.70
N ALA A 293 18.15 -8.87 -23.15
CA ALA A 293 19.53 -9.00 -22.74
C ALA A 293 19.73 -10.10 -21.70
N TYR A 294 18.78 -10.27 -20.78
CA TYR A 294 18.76 -11.33 -19.77
C TYR A 294 18.03 -12.61 -20.24
N ARG A 295 17.57 -12.67 -21.51
CA ARG A 295 16.86 -13.83 -22.08
C ARG A 295 15.64 -14.25 -21.29
N LEU A 296 14.88 -13.29 -20.80
CA LEU A 296 13.60 -13.49 -20.14
C LEU A 296 12.46 -13.37 -21.13
N CYS A 297 11.37 -14.09 -20.90
CA CYS A 297 10.14 -13.88 -21.65
C CYS A 297 9.64 -12.45 -21.41
N TYR A 298 9.20 -11.78 -22.45
CA TYR A 298 8.67 -10.43 -22.40
C TYR A 298 7.27 -10.35 -23.03
N THR A 299 6.41 -9.55 -22.44
CA THR A 299 5.06 -9.26 -22.98
C THR A 299 4.67 -7.81 -22.66
N PRO A 300 4.30 -6.99 -23.68
CA PRO A 300 3.66 -5.69 -23.44
C PRO A 300 2.20 -5.88 -23.07
N LEU A 301 1.71 -5.07 -22.14
CA LEU A 301 0.31 -5.04 -21.69
C LEU A 301 -0.26 -3.63 -21.82
N HIS A 302 -1.18 -3.44 -22.75
CA HIS A 302 -1.94 -2.21 -22.93
C HIS A 302 -3.39 -2.40 -22.48
N GLY A 303 -4.16 -1.30 -22.35
CA GLY A 303 -5.57 -1.37 -21.97
C GLY A 303 -6.41 -2.27 -22.86
N ARG A 304 -6.11 -2.33 -24.17
CA ARG A 304 -6.78 -3.23 -25.13
C ARG A 304 -6.46 -4.71 -24.93
N ASP A 305 -5.38 -5.04 -24.20
CA ASP A 305 -4.92 -6.43 -24.01
C ASP A 305 -5.45 -7.05 -22.73
N LEU A 306 -6.12 -6.28 -21.87
CA LEU A 306 -6.66 -6.74 -20.58
C LEU A 306 -7.57 -7.98 -20.67
N PRO A 307 -8.38 -8.20 -21.73
CA PRO A 307 -9.13 -9.44 -21.90
C PRO A 307 -8.26 -10.71 -21.95
N ASN A 308 -6.98 -10.56 -22.28
CA ASN A 308 -6.00 -11.65 -22.35
C ASN A 308 -5.03 -11.67 -21.16
N PHE A 309 -5.35 -11.02 -20.05
CA PHE A 309 -4.47 -10.87 -18.88
C PHE A 309 -3.97 -12.21 -18.32
N HIS A 310 -4.76 -13.30 -18.46
CA HIS A 310 -4.36 -14.65 -18.05
C HIS A 310 -3.04 -15.10 -18.67
N LYS A 311 -2.70 -14.64 -19.90
CA LYS A 311 -1.46 -15.01 -20.58
C LYS A 311 -0.20 -14.54 -19.86
N CYS A 312 -0.31 -13.51 -19.02
CA CYS A 312 0.80 -13.03 -18.19
C CYS A 312 1.25 -14.04 -17.13
N PHE A 313 0.51 -15.13 -16.95
CA PHE A 313 0.80 -16.17 -15.95
C PHE A 313 1.22 -17.53 -16.55
N GLU A 314 1.38 -17.60 -17.86
CA GLU A 314 1.71 -18.85 -18.57
C GLU A 314 3.15 -19.31 -18.38
N PHE A 315 4.07 -18.37 -18.22
CA PHE A 315 5.50 -18.66 -18.15
C PHE A 315 6.17 -17.97 -16.94
N THR A 316 7.26 -18.54 -16.48
CA THR A 316 8.15 -17.95 -15.45
C THR A 316 9.61 -18.36 -15.71
N PRO A 317 10.60 -17.49 -15.52
CA PRO A 317 10.46 -16.06 -15.22
C PRO A 317 9.96 -15.25 -16.43
N MET A 318 9.11 -14.24 -16.18
CA MET A 318 8.52 -13.38 -17.21
C MET A 318 8.55 -11.91 -16.81
N VAL A 319 8.73 -11.02 -17.77
CA VAL A 319 8.59 -9.57 -17.65
C VAL A 319 7.36 -9.11 -18.43
N VAL A 320 6.41 -8.52 -17.73
CA VAL A 320 5.20 -7.91 -18.29
C VAL A 320 5.32 -6.40 -18.13
N GLU A 321 5.44 -5.68 -19.25
CA GLU A 321 5.48 -4.22 -19.27
C GLU A 321 4.04 -3.66 -19.32
N VAL A 322 3.59 -3.06 -18.24
CA VAL A 322 2.24 -2.51 -18.10
C VAL A 322 2.29 -1.03 -18.41
N PHE A 323 1.72 -0.61 -19.56
CA PHE A 323 1.74 0.80 -19.96
C PHE A 323 0.68 1.59 -19.19
N VAL A 324 1.14 2.52 -18.35
CA VAL A 324 0.32 3.39 -17.53
C VAL A 324 0.42 4.83 -18.04
N ASP A 325 -0.68 5.59 -17.92
CA ASP A 325 -0.68 7.00 -18.31
C ASP A 325 0.35 7.77 -17.45
N PRO A 326 1.32 8.47 -18.06
CA PRO A 326 2.28 9.31 -17.34
C PRO A 326 1.64 10.38 -16.45
N ASP A 327 0.45 10.86 -16.82
CA ASP A 327 -0.28 11.89 -16.09
C ASP A 327 -1.29 11.30 -15.06
N TRP A 328 -1.31 9.96 -14.89
CA TRP A 328 -2.18 9.34 -13.91
C TRP A 328 -1.83 9.78 -12.48
N ALA A 329 -2.80 10.37 -11.80
CA ALA A 329 -2.61 10.88 -10.45
C ALA A 329 -2.91 9.82 -9.39
N GLN A 330 -2.09 9.79 -8.33
CA GLN A 330 -2.26 8.89 -7.19
C GLN A 330 -3.39 9.37 -6.26
N TYR A 331 -4.54 8.72 -6.33
CA TYR A 331 -5.69 8.97 -5.46
C TYR A 331 -6.28 7.65 -4.95
N PRO A 332 -6.96 7.63 -3.77
CA PRO A 332 -7.11 8.74 -2.81
C PRO A 332 -5.80 9.03 -2.04
N ARG A 333 -5.63 10.28 -1.61
CA ARG A 333 -4.47 10.69 -0.79
C ARG A 333 -4.80 11.85 0.13
N ALA A 334 -4.19 11.87 1.32
CA ALA A 334 -4.19 13.05 2.16
C ALA A 334 -3.27 14.12 1.56
N MET A 335 -3.72 15.37 1.51
CA MET A 335 -3.05 16.45 0.80
C MET A 335 -2.40 17.45 1.76
N ALA A 336 -1.30 18.05 1.30
CA ALA A 336 -0.81 19.31 1.85
C ALA A 336 -1.00 20.39 0.79
N ARG A 337 -1.61 21.52 1.17
CA ARG A 337 -1.88 22.63 0.27
C ARG A 337 -1.03 23.83 0.64
N ARG A 338 -0.66 24.62 -0.34
CA ARG A 338 0.00 25.90 -0.11
C ARG A 338 -1.04 27.00 0.01
N VAL A 339 -1.16 27.60 1.20
CA VAL A 339 -2.04 28.72 1.48
C VAL A 339 -1.16 29.84 2.02
N ASP A 340 -1.25 31.04 1.43
CA ASP A 340 -0.45 32.23 1.80
C ASP A 340 1.05 31.95 1.91
N GLY A 341 1.58 31.17 0.96
CA GLY A 341 2.99 30.80 0.91
C GLY A 341 3.44 29.73 1.91
N LYS A 342 2.57 29.28 2.82
CA LYS A 342 2.85 28.22 3.81
C LYS A 342 2.16 26.91 3.43
N PHE A 343 2.80 25.80 3.77
CA PHE A 343 2.18 24.48 3.63
C PHE A 343 1.25 24.18 4.81
N HIS A 344 -0.03 23.99 4.48
CA HIS A 344 -1.05 23.50 5.40
C HIS A 344 -1.38 22.05 5.05
N ARG A 345 -1.28 21.16 6.02
CA ARG A 345 -1.73 19.77 5.87
C ARG A 345 -3.23 19.71 6.09
N ASP A 346 -3.91 18.97 5.21
CA ASP A 346 -5.28 18.59 5.50
C ASP A 346 -5.30 17.59 6.66
N LYS A 347 -6.44 17.42 7.30
CA LYS A 347 -6.61 16.35 8.27
C LYS A 347 -6.54 14.99 7.56
N MET A 348 -6.08 13.96 8.26
CA MET A 348 -5.84 12.63 7.69
C MET A 348 -7.10 12.00 7.06
N GLU A 349 -8.27 12.25 7.65
CA GLU A 349 -9.56 11.79 7.14
C GLU A 349 -10.03 12.53 5.89
N ARG A 350 -9.47 13.72 5.62
CA ARG A 350 -9.83 14.57 4.48
C ARG A 350 -8.93 14.29 3.27
N MET A 351 -9.19 13.18 2.61
CA MET A 351 -8.40 12.76 1.44
C MET A 351 -8.97 13.34 0.14
N SER A 352 -8.07 13.65 -0.82
CA SER A 352 -8.45 13.96 -2.20
C SER A 352 -8.64 12.68 -3.03
N PRO A 353 -9.61 12.62 -3.97
CA PRO A 353 -10.65 13.62 -4.21
C PRO A 353 -11.54 13.80 -2.99
N TYR A 354 -11.89 15.05 -2.70
CA TYR A 354 -12.69 15.35 -1.52
C TYR A 354 -14.10 14.82 -1.65
N LEU A 355 -14.68 14.42 -0.53
CA LEU A 355 -16.10 14.07 -0.46
C LEU A 355 -16.95 15.34 -0.70
N PRO A 356 -18.20 15.19 -1.17
CA PRO A 356 -19.14 16.29 -1.28
C PRO A 356 -19.24 17.10 0.02
N ASP A 357 -19.56 18.39 -0.11
CA ASP A 357 -19.65 19.30 1.02
C ASP A 357 -20.58 18.77 2.12
N GLY A 358 -20.10 18.78 3.36
CA GLY A 358 -20.82 18.30 4.55
C GLY A 358 -20.91 16.77 4.69
N GLU A 359 -20.45 15.98 3.72
CA GLU A 359 -20.52 14.52 3.83
C GLU A 359 -19.51 13.99 4.85
N LEU A 360 -18.27 14.46 4.80
CA LEU A 360 -17.25 14.06 5.77
C LEU A 360 -17.66 14.47 7.20
N GLU A 361 -18.17 15.70 7.36
CA GLU A 361 -18.65 16.21 8.65
C GLU A 361 -19.77 15.35 9.22
N ARG A 362 -20.72 14.89 8.37
CA ARG A 362 -21.77 13.95 8.79
C ARG A 362 -21.20 12.62 9.26
N ILE A 363 -20.30 12.03 8.47
CA ILE A 363 -19.64 10.75 8.83
C ILE A 363 -18.87 10.91 10.14
N MET A 364 -18.19 12.03 10.34
CA MET A 364 -17.45 12.28 11.58
C MET A 364 -18.36 12.56 12.77
N ALA A 365 -19.58 13.02 12.58
CA ALA A 365 -20.57 13.25 13.64
C ALA A 365 -21.32 11.99 14.08
N GLU A 366 -21.51 10.99 13.22
CA GLU A 366 -22.04 9.66 13.57
C GLU A 366 -21.20 8.97 14.66
#